data_a2d636c77bfd0ab420658d3483ca923a
#
_entry.id   a2d636c77bfd0ab420658d3483ca923a
#
_cell.length_a   1.000
_cell.length_b   1.000
_cell.length_c   1.000
_cell.angle_alpha   90.00
_cell.angle_beta   90.00
_cell.angle_gamma   90.00
#
_symmetry.space_group_name_H-M   'P 1'
#
loop_
_entity.id
_entity.type
_entity.pdbx_description
1 polymer ?
#
loop_
_entity_poly.entity_id
_entity_poly.type
_entity_poly.pdbx_seq_one_letter_code
_entity_poly.pdbx_strand_id
1 'polypeptide(L)'
;MRNQFSKNLDVARDGDEMMSGGRGAQTNGASSRDDSDPVSDNSASSTSSPSNSISSFMQEGGAYNAQLGREKPLKINQDLLIEEAKRIRNQSLYARTRKERKKLRDAAIETFKRAMAYDPSDGRAYVGMGKIYVQQKDFNKAREVYENGTRATGSENAYLWQAFATLERKAGNVQQARKYFDAAVIADPKHAAAWHGWGELERAEGNYQRARDLFLKGVMKVPRSDASAHLYHSLGLMAMERGRYDEARKYFRDGASTEKGAKSAAIWQSWGLLEAECGQNERARQCFKKGLEVCPKSKYCWLAWGRFEASIGNIQRARELIQRGVRLNPADKNLLQALARLEANDGNMRLARQYFAAGTKLDPTHQQNWQAWGVAEFRAGNIEKARELFQRGVWVRPESKDAAVGLQAWAILERKEGNIPLARELFKCSVKANPTNSKSWMSWAQMEEEIDNIARASELRNLCAQERAEEAIGMTDLSPASLVGLDATIRPILKRLSSLLKGESSTGSGDTITRTDENGDLYETDSFIWAGDELLFSNGSGSDDDDNDDW
;
A
#
# COMPACT_ATOMS: atom_id res chain seq x y z
N MET A 1 -18.67 2.38 32.32
CA MET A 1 -20.09 2.21 31.95
C MET A 1 -20.19 1.03 30.99
N ARG A 2 -20.16 -0.18 31.56
CA ARG A 2 -20.54 -1.44 30.92
C ARG A 2 -21.72 -1.97 31.73
N ASN A 3 -22.73 -2.48 31.08
CA ASN A 3 -24.01 -3.01 31.57
C ASN A 3 -25.18 -2.04 31.43
N GLN A 4 -25.80 -2.12 30.24
CA GLN A 4 -27.25 -2.01 30.04
C GLN A 4 -27.54 -2.08 28.53
N PHE A 5 -27.60 -3.30 27.97
CA PHE A 5 -28.40 -3.60 26.77
C PHE A 5 -28.43 -5.13 26.62
N SER A 6 -29.14 -5.76 27.52
CA SER A 6 -29.58 -7.14 27.41
C SER A 6 -30.90 -7.25 28.14
N LYS A 7 -31.97 -6.96 27.42
CA LYS A 7 -33.38 -7.34 27.71
C LYS A 7 -34.26 -6.61 26.70
N ASN A 8 -34.71 -7.34 25.71
CA ASN A 8 -36.00 -7.27 25.01
C ASN A 8 -35.82 -7.75 23.58
N LEU A 9 -36.18 -9.00 23.41
CA LEU A 9 -36.74 -9.57 22.15
C LEU A 9 -36.91 -11.09 22.32
N ASP A 10 -37.80 -11.44 23.25
CA ASP A 10 -38.64 -12.62 23.11
C ASP A 10 -40.03 -12.10 22.72
N VAL A 11 -40.65 -12.85 21.82
CA VAL A 11 -42.03 -12.83 21.31
C VAL A 11 -42.09 -12.63 19.79
N ALA A 12 -42.11 -13.71 19.08
CA ALA A 12 -43.10 -14.16 18.10
C ALA A 12 -42.58 -15.39 17.35
N ARG A 13 -42.92 -16.56 17.87
CA ARG A 13 -43.15 -17.79 17.12
C ARG A 13 -44.61 -17.71 16.63
N ASP A 14 -44.82 -18.16 15.39
CA ASP A 14 -45.85 -19.14 14.98
C ASP A 14 -46.24 -18.99 13.50
N GLY A 15 -46.30 -20.13 12.85
CA GLY A 15 -47.23 -20.49 11.76
C GLY A 15 -46.66 -20.25 10.35
N ASP A 16 -46.57 -21.10 9.44
CA ASP A 16 -47.26 -22.34 9.15
C ASP A 16 -46.52 -23.13 8.07
N GLU A 17 -46.72 -24.39 8.17
CA GLU A 17 -46.43 -25.54 7.35
C GLU A 17 -47.04 -25.52 5.92
N MET A 18 -46.46 -26.44 5.13
CA MET A 18 -47.08 -27.31 4.11
C MET A 18 -47.23 -26.81 2.67
N MET A 19 -46.70 -27.51 1.77
CA MET A 19 -47.06 -28.66 0.94
C MET A 19 -46.13 -28.72 -0.27
N SER A 20 -45.36 -29.70 -0.51
CA SER A 20 -45.49 -31.02 -1.14
C SER A 20 -45.71 -31.07 -2.65
N GLY A 21 -44.90 -31.90 -3.26
CA GLY A 21 -45.15 -32.72 -4.45
C GLY A 21 -44.60 -32.12 -5.75
N GLY A 22 -43.90 -32.81 -6.58
CA GLY A 22 -43.59 -34.19 -6.76
C GLY A 22 -43.14 -34.44 -8.20
N ARG A 23 -42.21 -35.39 -8.38
CA ARG A 23 -42.05 -36.31 -9.52
C ARG A 23 -42.07 -35.75 -10.94
N GLY A 24 -41.21 -36.15 -11.82
CA GLY A 24 -40.54 -37.35 -12.22
C GLY A 24 -39.81 -37.08 -13.52
N ALA A 25 -38.70 -37.64 -13.73
CA ALA A 25 -38.39 -38.94 -14.33
C ALA A 25 -38.21 -38.92 -15.85
N GLN A 26 -37.04 -39.37 -16.24
CA GLN A 26 -36.73 -40.26 -17.39
C GLN A 26 -36.72 -39.60 -18.79
N THR A 27 -35.87 -39.93 -19.75
CA THR A 27 -34.90 -41.01 -20.00
C THR A 27 -34.17 -40.75 -21.31
N ASN A 28 -32.98 -41.30 -21.47
CA ASN A 28 -32.43 -41.95 -22.67
C ASN A 28 -32.16 -41.10 -23.93
N GLY A 29 -31.09 -41.25 -24.62
CA GLY A 29 -30.19 -42.29 -24.99
C GLY A 29 -29.18 -41.74 -25.98
N ALA A 30 -27.96 -42.10 -25.91
CA ALA A 30 -27.26 -43.18 -26.59
C ALA A 30 -27.09 -43.02 -28.11
N SER A 31 -25.90 -43.07 -28.50
CA SER A 31 -25.18 -43.85 -29.52
C SER A 31 -24.27 -42.98 -30.39
N SER A 32 -23.01 -43.12 -30.33
CA SER A 32 -22.09 -44.21 -30.78
C SER A 32 -21.55 -44.03 -32.18
N ARG A 33 -20.24 -44.19 -32.21
CA ARG A 33 -19.41 -44.77 -33.30
C ARG A 33 -18.99 -43.83 -34.41
N ASP A 34 -17.87 -43.90 -34.96
CA ASP A 34 -16.61 -44.67 -34.89
C ASP A 34 -15.68 -44.14 -35.96
N ASP A 35 -14.45 -44.31 -35.70
CA ASP A 35 -13.37 -44.79 -36.58
C ASP A 35 -12.49 -43.81 -37.37
N SER A 36 -11.28 -43.89 -36.99
CA SER A 36 -10.06 -44.37 -37.69
C SER A 36 -9.04 -43.32 -38.10
N ASP A 37 -7.90 -43.46 -37.41
CA ASP A 37 -6.56 -43.12 -37.84
C ASP A 37 -6.17 -43.83 -39.20
N PRO A 38 -5.10 -43.50 -39.90
CA PRO A 38 -3.76 -43.62 -39.36
C PRO A 38 -2.63 -42.70 -39.90
N VAL A 39 -1.66 -42.48 -38.99
CA VAL A 39 -0.19 -42.60 -39.15
C VAL A 39 0.50 -42.21 -40.49
N SER A 40 1.46 -41.27 -40.41
CA SER A 40 2.85 -41.55 -40.78
C SER A 40 3.83 -40.43 -40.45
N ASP A 41 4.90 -40.85 -39.82
CA ASP A 41 6.21 -40.29 -39.54
C ASP A 41 6.80 -39.29 -40.56
N ASN A 42 7.49 -38.23 -40.15
CA ASN A 42 8.96 -38.23 -40.09
C ASN A 42 9.61 -36.87 -39.76
N SER A 43 10.52 -36.96 -38.79
CA SER A 43 11.83 -36.33 -38.70
C SER A 43 12.01 -34.83 -38.56
N ALA A 44 12.45 -34.54 -37.36
CA ALA A 44 13.59 -33.70 -36.96
C ALA A 44 14.00 -32.51 -37.83
N SER A 45 13.99 -31.32 -37.27
CA SER A 45 15.18 -30.51 -37.08
C SER A 45 14.93 -29.15 -36.41
N SER A 46 15.77 -28.92 -35.43
CA SER A 46 16.34 -27.63 -35.01
C SER A 46 15.40 -26.50 -34.57
N THR A 47 15.33 -26.37 -33.28
CA THR A 47 14.97 -25.17 -32.50
C THR A 47 15.89 -24.00 -32.90
N SER A 48 15.36 -23.04 -33.63
CA SER A 48 15.89 -21.68 -33.70
C SER A 48 14.90 -20.72 -33.04
N SER A 49 15.38 -20.05 -31.99
CA SER A 49 14.66 -19.07 -31.19
C SER A 49 14.12 -17.91 -32.05
N PRO A 50 12.87 -17.45 -31.79
CA PRO A 50 12.20 -16.43 -32.61
C PRO A 50 12.68 -14.99 -32.38
N SER A 51 13.86 -14.77 -31.80
CA SER A 51 14.31 -13.42 -31.40
C SER A 51 14.96 -12.60 -32.51
N ASN A 52 15.33 -13.20 -33.64
CA ASN A 52 16.02 -12.48 -34.73
C ASN A 52 15.12 -12.09 -35.91
N SER A 53 13.89 -12.62 -36.00
CA SER A 53 13.03 -12.33 -37.14
C SER A 53 12.23 -11.02 -37.03
N ILE A 54 12.04 -10.49 -35.81
CA ILE A 54 11.24 -9.27 -35.60
C ILE A 54 12.06 -8.01 -35.90
N SER A 55 13.38 -8.01 -35.65
CA SER A 55 14.23 -6.84 -35.92
C SER A 55 14.49 -6.63 -37.40
N SER A 56 14.58 -7.69 -38.20
CA SER A 56 14.73 -7.59 -39.66
C SER A 56 13.41 -7.11 -40.32
N PHE A 57 12.28 -7.59 -39.84
CA PHE A 57 10.97 -7.17 -40.36
C PHE A 57 10.66 -5.69 -40.08
N MET A 58 11.16 -5.15 -38.95
CA MET A 58 11.01 -3.73 -38.63
C MET A 58 11.94 -2.80 -39.42
N GLN A 59 13.13 -3.29 -39.84
CA GLN A 59 14.02 -2.52 -40.70
C GLN A 59 13.52 -2.43 -42.14
N GLU A 60 12.94 -3.51 -42.67
CA GLU A 60 12.36 -3.52 -44.00
C GLU A 60 11.07 -2.72 -44.12
N GLY A 61 10.21 -2.73 -43.10
CA GLY A 61 8.97 -1.92 -43.04
C GLY A 61 9.21 -0.40 -43.03
N GLY A 62 10.28 0.02 -42.36
CA GLY A 62 10.71 1.43 -42.33
C GLY A 62 11.20 1.96 -43.67
N ALA A 63 11.91 1.12 -44.43
CA ALA A 63 12.43 1.46 -45.74
C ALA A 63 11.32 1.47 -46.81
N TYR A 64 10.35 0.55 -46.71
CA TYR A 64 9.22 0.44 -47.65
C TYR A 64 8.27 1.63 -47.55
N ASN A 65 8.01 2.14 -46.36
CA ASN A 65 7.15 3.31 -46.14
C ASN A 65 7.82 4.64 -46.55
N ALA A 66 9.14 4.71 -46.54
CA ALA A 66 9.86 5.90 -47.03
C ALA A 66 9.77 6.07 -48.58
N GLN A 67 9.57 4.95 -49.29
CA GLN A 67 9.43 4.98 -50.76
C GLN A 67 7.98 5.24 -51.24
N LEU A 68 6.96 4.87 -50.46
CA LEU A 68 5.55 5.02 -50.79
C LEU A 68 4.92 6.36 -50.31
N GLY A 69 5.74 7.34 -50.01
CA GLY A 69 5.46 8.72 -49.58
C GLY A 69 4.02 9.14 -49.60
N ARG A 70 3.24 8.83 -48.56
CA ARG A 70 1.98 9.44 -48.09
C ARG A 70 0.96 8.48 -47.49
N GLU A 71 1.22 7.18 -47.44
CA GLU A 71 0.30 6.27 -46.74
C GLU A 71 0.53 6.31 -45.23
N LYS A 72 -0.53 6.52 -44.48
CA LYS A 72 -0.45 6.41 -43.00
C LYS A 72 0.05 5.00 -42.64
N PRO A 73 1.04 4.89 -41.77
CA PRO A 73 1.58 3.58 -41.37
C PRO A 73 0.45 2.69 -40.84
N LEU A 74 0.54 1.39 -41.15
CA LEU A 74 -0.47 0.44 -40.72
C LEU A 74 -0.61 0.51 -39.18
N LYS A 75 -1.81 0.62 -38.69
CA LYS A 75 -2.14 0.73 -37.25
C LYS A 75 -1.52 -0.41 -36.43
N ILE A 76 -1.37 -1.58 -37.02
CA ILE A 76 -0.71 -2.75 -36.43
C ILE A 76 0.76 -2.46 -36.06
N ASN A 77 1.52 -1.77 -36.90
CA ASN A 77 2.92 -1.45 -36.61
C ASN A 77 3.07 -0.48 -35.45
N GLN A 78 2.13 0.45 -35.30
CA GLN A 78 2.10 1.38 -34.20
C GLN A 78 1.76 0.70 -32.87
N ASP A 79 0.78 -0.20 -32.85
CA ASP A 79 0.41 -0.96 -31.66
C ASP A 79 1.59 -1.83 -31.17
N LEU A 80 2.32 -2.47 -32.10
CA LEU A 80 3.52 -3.23 -31.75
C LEU A 80 4.62 -2.35 -31.15
N LEU A 81 4.86 -1.14 -31.68
CA LEU A 81 5.84 -0.21 -31.11
C LEU A 81 5.45 0.25 -29.71
N ILE A 82 4.17 0.53 -29.48
CA ILE A 82 3.66 0.93 -28.17
C ILE A 82 3.80 -0.22 -27.16
N GLU A 83 3.45 -1.44 -27.54
CA GLU A 83 3.60 -2.61 -26.67
C GLU A 83 5.08 -2.94 -26.40
N GLU A 84 5.96 -2.80 -27.39
CA GLU A 84 7.40 -2.95 -27.17
C GLU A 84 7.93 -1.90 -26.19
N ALA A 85 7.55 -0.63 -26.36
CA ALA A 85 7.95 0.44 -25.46
C ALA A 85 7.45 0.20 -24.04
N LYS A 86 6.19 -0.26 -23.87
CA LYS A 86 5.65 -0.68 -22.56
C LYS A 86 6.45 -1.84 -21.96
N ARG A 87 6.79 -2.86 -22.76
CA ARG A 87 7.60 -4.01 -22.32
C ARG A 87 8.96 -3.56 -21.82
N ILE A 88 9.67 -2.71 -22.58
CA ILE A 88 11.00 -2.17 -22.19
C ILE A 88 10.86 -1.32 -20.91
N ARG A 89 9.84 -0.47 -20.81
CA ARG A 89 9.55 0.31 -19.59
C ARG A 89 9.36 -0.61 -18.39
N ASN A 90 8.54 -1.66 -18.51
CA ASN A 90 8.29 -2.61 -17.44
C ASN A 90 9.57 -3.38 -17.06
N GLN A 91 10.39 -3.79 -18.02
CA GLN A 91 11.71 -4.39 -17.76
C GLN A 91 12.61 -3.45 -16.94
N SER A 92 12.52 -2.13 -17.16
CA SER A 92 13.30 -1.15 -16.40
C SER A 92 12.98 -1.14 -14.92
N LEU A 93 11.77 -1.55 -14.50
CA LEU A 93 11.37 -1.65 -13.09
C LEU A 93 12.12 -2.76 -12.36
N TYR A 94 12.41 -3.87 -13.06
CA TYR A 94 13.08 -5.05 -12.51
C TYR A 94 14.59 -5.04 -12.72
N ALA A 95 15.15 -4.01 -13.36
CA ALA A 95 16.59 -3.88 -13.61
C ALA A 95 17.39 -3.79 -12.31
N ARG A 96 18.43 -4.62 -12.18
CA ARG A 96 19.26 -4.75 -10.97
C ARG A 96 20.12 -3.51 -10.70
N THR A 97 20.65 -2.88 -11.77
CA THR A 97 21.56 -1.76 -11.64
C THR A 97 20.94 -0.44 -12.08
N ARG A 98 21.36 0.67 -11.46
CA ARG A 98 20.91 2.02 -11.85
C ARG A 98 21.27 2.34 -13.32
N LYS A 99 22.42 1.86 -13.79
CA LYS A 99 22.90 2.07 -15.17
C LYS A 99 22.01 1.34 -16.18
N GLU A 100 21.68 0.09 -15.91
CA GLU A 100 20.79 -0.73 -16.73
C GLU A 100 19.37 -0.14 -16.77
N ARG A 101 18.85 0.25 -15.61
CA ARG A 101 17.54 0.92 -15.49
C ARG A 101 17.47 2.18 -16.34
N LYS A 102 18.52 3.01 -16.30
CA LYS A 102 18.61 4.22 -17.14
C LYS A 102 18.61 3.84 -18.63
N LYS A 103 19.45 2.88 -19.05
CA LYS A 103 19.54 2.43 -20.46
C LYS A 103 18.17 1.94 -20.97
N LEU A 104 17.46 1.14 -20.19
CA LEU A 104 16.14 0.63 -20.57
C LEU A 104 15.08 1.75 -20.66
N ARG A 105 15.11 2.72 -19.74
CA ARG A 105 14.22 3.88 -19.80
C ARG A 105 14.48 4.75 -21.02
N ASP A 106 15.74 5.02 -21.35
CA ASP A 106 16.13 5.80 -22.52
C ASP A 106 15.71 5.07 -23.81
N ALA A 107 15.87 3.74 -23.87
CA ALA A 107 15.38 2.92 -24.99
C ALA A 107 13.85 2.96 -25.12
N ALA A 108 13.10 2.88 -24.01
CA ALA A 108 11.65 2.99 -24.03
C ALA A 108 11.19 4.37 -24.51
N ILE A 109 11.84 5.46 -24.07
CA ILE A 109 11.53 6.83 -24.53
C ILE A 109 11.76 6.93 -26.04
N GLU A 110 12.85 6.40 -26.56
CA GLU A 110 13.13 6.44 -27.99
C GLU A 110 12.08 5.66 -28.80
N THR A 111 11.65 4.49 -28.31
CA THR A 111 10.59 3.71 -28.95
C THR A 111 9.24 4.45 -28.92
N PHE A 112 8.90 5.12 -27.81
CA PHE A 112 7.71 5.98 -27.77
C PHE A 112 7.81 7.16 -28.73
N LYS A 113 8.97 7.81 -28.88
CA LYS A 113 9.17 8.88 -29.87
C LYS A 113 8.95 8.39 -31.30
N ARG A 114 9.43 7.19 -31.63
CA ARG A 114 9.15 6.57 -32.92
C ARG A 114 7.65 6.35 -33.13
N ALA A 115 6.93 5.83 -32.12
CA ALA A 115 5.50 5.67 -32.20
C ALA A 115 4.77 7.00 -32.42
N MET A 116 5.20 8.08 -31.76
CA MET A 116 4.65 9.44 -31.95
C MET A 116 4.97 10.03 -33.34
N ALA A 117 6.10 9.66 -33.93
CA ALA A 117 6.43 10.07 -35.29
C ALA A 117 5.54 9.41 -36.35
N TYR A 118 5.05 8.18 -36.08
CA TYR A 118 4.09 7.49 -36.94
C TYR A 118 2.69 8.08 -36.86
N ASP A 119 2.18 8.31 -35.64
CA ASP A 119 0.86 8.92 -35.44
C ASP A 119 0.91 9.88 -34.24
N PRO A 120 1.08 11.17 -34.50
CA PRO A 120 1.08 12.18 -33.44
C PRO A 120 -0.25 12.29 -32.67
N SER A 121 -1.36 11.80 -33.26
CA SER A 121 -2.68 11.87 -32.62
C SER A 121 -2.94 10.75 -31.62
N ASP A 122 -2.06 9.74 -31.55
CA ASP A 122 -2.19 8.66 -30.56
C ASP A 122 -1.67 9.07 -29.18
N GLY A 123 -2.57 9.35 -28.26
CA GLY A 123 -2.25 9.74 -26.89
C GLY A 123 -1.51 8.69 -26.06
N ARG A 124 -1.57 7.40 -26.44
CA ARG A 124 -0.96 6.28 -25.67
C ARG A 124 0.55 6.41 -25.56
N ALA A 125 1.21 6.90 -26.62
CA ALA A 125 2.66 7.08 -26.62
C ALA A 125 3.09 8.20 -25.66
N TYR A 126 2.35 9.32 -25.63
CA TYR A 126 2.58 10.43 -24.71
C TYR A 126 2.37 10.02 -23.25
N VAL A 127 1.28 9.28 -22.97
CA VAL A 127 1.02 8.73 -21.62
C VAL A 127 2.16 7.81 -21.18
N GLY A 128 2.62 6.92 -22.09
CA GLY A 128 3.72 6.00 -21.81
C GLY A 128 5.03 6.70 -21.51
N MET A 129 5.41 7.70 -22.30
CA MET A 129 6.63 8.48 -22.12
C MET A 129 6.55 9.37 -20.88
N GLY A 130 5.43 10.04 -20.63
CA GLY A 130 5.21 10.86 -19.46
C GLY A 130 5.30 10.06 -18.16
N LYS A 131 4.75 8.84 -18.10
CA LYS A 131 4.91 7.92 -16.95
C LYS A 131 6.38 7.65 -16.64
N ILE A 132 7.27 7.52 -17.63
CA ILE A 132 8.71 7.34 -17.39
C ILE A 132 9.32 8.57 -16.71
N TYR A 133 9.01 9.79 -17.18
CA TYR A 133 9.50 11.02 -16.55
C TYR A 133 8.95 11.23 -15.15
N VAL A 134 7.68 10.88 -14.89
CA VAL A 134 7.10 10.89 -13.54
C VAL A 134 7.85 9.96 -12.60
N GLN A 135 8.20 8.73 -13.06
CA GLN A 135 9.01 7.79 -12.26
C GLN A 135 10.43 8.30 -12.01
N GLN A 136 10.97 9.14 -12.90
CA GLN A 136 12.25 9.81 -12.70
C GLN A 136 12.17 11.05 -11.79
N LYS A 137 10.96 11.44 -11.37
CA LYS A 137 10.65 12.70 -10.68
C LYS A 137 10.98 13.95 -11.50
N ASP A 138 11.12 13.83 -12.83
CA ASP A 138 11.32 14.95 -13.75
C ASP A 138 9.94 15.47 -14.20
N PHE A 139 9.27 16.15 -13.28
CA PHE A 139 7.91 16.64 -13.50
C PHE A 139 7.81 17.66 -14.64
N ASN A 140 8.87 18.44 -14.88
CA ASN A 140 8.86 19.45 -15.95
C ASN A 140 8.82 18.80 -17.34
N LYS A 141 9.67 17.78 -17.58
CA LYS A 141 9.59 17.05 -18.86
C LYS A 141 8.31 16.26 -19.00
N ALA A 142 7.77 15.71 -17.90
CA ALA A 142 6.47 15.05 -17.96
C ALA A 142 5.35 16.01 -18.34
N ARG A 143 5.33 17.26 -17.83
CA ARG A 143 4.38 18.33 -18.22
C ARG A 143 4.48 18.64 -19.71
N GLU A 144 5.67 18.90 -20.20
CA GLU A 144 5.93 19.20 -21.62
C GLU A 144 5.37 18.09 -22.54
N VAL A 145 5.63 16.83 -22.18
CA VAL A 145 5.13 15.68 -22.94
C VAL A 145 3.61 15.62 -22.93
N TYR A 146 2.97 15.81 -21.77
CA TYR A 146 1.51 15.76 -21.69
C TYR A 146 0.85 16.97 -22.37
N GLU A 147 1.42 18.17 -22.29
CA GLU A 147 0.95 19.35 -23.03
C GLU A 147 1.05 19.13 -24.53
N ASN A 148 2.15 18.59 -25.03
CA ASN A 148 2.31 18.26 -26.43
C ASN A 148 1.29 17.20 -26.87
N GLY A 149 1.05 16.19 -26.01
CA GLY A 149 0.05 15.15 -26.26
C GLY A 149 -1.38 15.70 -26.30
N THR A 150 -1.75 16.58 -25.36
CA THR A 150 -3.10 17.19 -25.35
C THR A 150 -3.33 18.07 -26.56
N ARG A 151 -2.33 18.83 -27.03
CA ARG A 151 -2.41 19.60 -28.26
C ARG A 151 -2.55 18.70 -29.50
N ALA A 152 -1.75 17.64 -29.57
CA ALA A 152 -1.76 16.70 -30.71
C ALA A 152 -3.06 15.89 -30.81
N THR A 153 -3.73 15.60 -29.69
CA THR A 153 -5.00 14.86 -29.63
C THR A 153 -6.23 15.76 -29.62
N GLY A 154 -6.10 17.07 -29.87
CA GLY A 154 -7.23 18.02 -29.87
C GLY A 154 -7.92 18.18 -28.52
N SER A 155 -7.23 17.83 -27.42
CA SER A 155 -7.77 17.89 -26.04
C SER A 155 -8.94 16.92 -25.75
N GLU A 156 -9.26 16.00 -26.63
CA GLU A 156 -10.36 15.03 -26.47
C GLU A 156 -9.98 13.75 -25.74
N ASN A 157 -8.70 13.54 -25.45
CA ASN A 157 -8.20 12.30 -24.86
C ASN A 157 -8.27 12.31 -23.32
N ALA A 158 -9.29 11.66 -22.75
CA ALA A 158 -9.50 11.55 -21.32
C ALA A 158 -8.32 10.87 -20.56
N TYR A 159 -7.63 9.90 -21.19
CA TYR A 159 -6.47 9.22 -20.59
C TYR A 159 -5.28 10.16 -20.42
N LEU A 160 -5.05 11.07 -21.37
CA LEU A 160 -4.00 12.09 -21.25
C LEU A 160 -4.30 13.07 -20.10
N TRP A 161 -5.54 13.58 -20.05
CA TRP A 161 -5.96 14.46 -18.97
C TRP A 161 -5.85 13.79 -17.60
N GLN A 162 -6.26 12.52 -17.48
CA GLN A 162 -6.09 11.74 -16.24
C GLN A 162 -4.61 11.57 -15.87
N ALA A 163 -3.75 11.25 -16.84
CA ALA A 163 -2.31 11.10 -16.59
C ALA A 163 -1.69 12.43 -16.15
N PHE A 164 -2.09 13.54 -16.76
CA PHE A 164 -1.66 14.88 -16.38
C PHE A 164 -2.15 15.25 -14.97
N ALA A 165 -3.41 14.99 -14.64
CA ALA A 165 -3.95 15.18 -13.29
C ALA A 165 -3.19 14.37 -12.22
N THR A 166 -2.85 13.13 -12.55
CA THR A 166 -2.05 12.25 -11.66
C THR A 166 -0.63 12.80 -11.46
N LEU A 167 -0.01 13.37 -12.50
CA LEU A 167 1.27 14.05 -12.41
C LEU A 167 1.19 15.22 -11.42
N GLU A 168 0.21 16.13 -11.61
CA GLU A 168 0.08 17.32 -10.75
C GLU A 168 -0.26 16.95 -9.30
N ARG A 169 -1.04 15.88 -9.09
CA ARG A 169 -1.25 15.32 -7.75
C ARG A 169 0.07 14.88 -7.10
N LYS A 170 0.93 14.16 -7.84
CA LYS A 170 2.26 13.74 -7.34
C LYS A 170 3.22 14.93 -7.13
N ALA A 171 3.05 16.00 -7.89
CA ALA A 171 3.80 17.24 -7.73
C ALA A 171 3.30 18.15 -6.59
N GLY A 172 2.16 17.81 -5.97
CA GLY A 172 1.53 18.62 -4.91
C GLY A 172 0.64 19.77 -5.41
N ASN A 173 0.43 19.89 -6.73
CA ASN A 173 -0.36 20.95 -7.33
C ASN A 173 -1.86 20.61 -7.38
N VAL A 174 -2.50 20.54 -6.22
CA VAL A 174 -3.89 20.08 -6.05
C VAL A 174 -4.89 20.79 -6.97
N GLN A 175 -4.78 22.14 -7.09
CA GLN A 175 -5.70 22.93 -7.90
C GLN A 175 -5.59 22.60 -9.39
N GLN A 176 -4.38 22.38 -9.89
CA GLN A 176 -4.20 21.97 -11.29
C GLN A 176 -4.68 20.53 -11.52
N ALA A 177 -4.41 19.64 -10.57
CA ALA A 177 -4.90 18.26 -10.63
C ALA A 177 -6.44 18.22 -10.73
N ARG A 178 -7.17 19.06 -9.95
CA ARG A 178 -8.63 19.19 -10.02
C ARG A 178 -9.09 19.61 -11.42
N LYS A 179 -8.46 20.62 -12.01
CA LYS A 179 -8.81 21.11 -13.37
C LYS A 179 -8.60 20.02 -14.42
N TYR A 180 -7.53 19.27 -14.33
CA TYR A 180 -7.24 18.22 -15.31
C TYR A 180 -8.11 16.98 -15.12
N PHE A 181 -8.49 16.62 -13.88
CA PHE A 181 -9.51 15.58 -13.67
C PHE A 181 -10.87 16.01 -14.20
N ASP A 182 -11.26 17.27 -14.01
CA ASP A 182 -12.50 17.82 -14.58
C ASP A 182 -12.47 17.74 -16.10
N ALA A 183 -11.38 18.17 -16.74
CA ALA A 183 -11.20 18.02 -18.18
C ALA A 183 -11.28 16.55 -18.64
N ALA A 184 -10.73 15.61 -17.88
CA ALA A 184 -10.78 14.19 -18.20
C ALA A 184 -12.21 13.64 -18.20
N VAL A 185 -13.05 14.01 -17.20
CA VAL A 185 -14.44 13.54 -17.11
C VAL A 185 -15.38 14.26 -18.07
N ILE A 186 -15.02 15.47 -18.53
CA ILE A 186 -15.72 16.18 -19.60
C ILE A 186 -15.43 15.50 -20.95
N ALA A 187 -14.15 15.16 -21.21
CA ALA A 187 -13.74 14.49 -22.45
C ALA A 187 -14.36 13.09 -22.58
N ASP A 188 -14.39 12.32 -21.49
CA ASP A 188 -15.10 11.04 -21.45
C ASP A 188 -15.77 10.82 -20.08
N PRO A 189 -17.08 11.08 -19.98
CA PRO A 189 -17.84 10.84 -18.75
C PRO A 189 -17.87 9.36 -18.29
N LYS A 190 -17.56 8.40 -19.17
CA LYS A 190 -17.49 6.97 -18.85
C LYS A 190 -16.09 6.53 -18.41
N HIS A 191 -15.13 7.43 -18.39
CA HIS A 191 -13.78 7.12 -17.94
C HIS A 191 -13.71 6.97 -16.41
N ALA A 192 -14.02 5.78 -15.91
CA ALA A 192 -14.11 5.47 -14.46
C ALA A 192 -12.82 5.80 -13.71
N ALA A 193 -11.64 5.62 -14.34
CA ALA A 193 -10.36 5.89 -13.72
C ALA A 193 -10.14 7.38 -13.41
N ALA A 194 -10.70 8.30 -14.22
CA ALA A 194 -10.64 9.73 -13.91
C ALA A 194 -11.50 10.07 -12.70
N TRP A 195 -12.73 9.55 -12.62
CA TRP A 195 -13.59 9.70 -11.45
C TRP A 195 -12.93 9.14 -10.18
N HIS A 196 -12.32 7.95 -10.27
CA HIS A 196 -11.59 7.33 -9.17
C HIS A 196 -10.40 8.21 -8.74
N GLY A 197 -9.54 8.61 -9.67
CA GLY A 197 -8.36 9.45 -9.37
C GLY A 197 -8.74 10.80 -8.75
N TRP A 198 -9.85 11.42 -9.20
CA TRP A 198 -10.36 12.67 -8.61
C TRP A 198 -10.91 12.45 -7.21
N GLY A 199 -11.70 11.40 -7.00
CA GLY A 199 -12.21 11.04 -5.69
C GLY A 199 -11.09 10.76 -4.67
N GLU A 200 -10.04 10.05 -5.08
CA GLU A 200 -8.86 9.79 -4.23
C GLU A 200 -8.08 11.09 -3.93
N LEU A 201 -8.01 12.05 -4.86
CA LEU A 201 -7.44 13.36 -4.59
C LEU A 201 -8.22 14.09 -3.50
N GLU A 202 -9.55 14.19 -3.63
CA GLU A 202 -10.38 14.88 -2.64
C GLU A 202 -10.38 14.16 -1.29
N ARG A 203 -10.28 12.82 -1.27
CA ARG A 203 -10.14 12.04 -0.03
C ARG A 203 -8.82 12.35 0.68
N ALA A 204 -7.72 12.46 -0.07
CA ALA A 204 -6.41 12.81 0.47
C ALA A 204 -6.37 14.24 1.06
N GLU A 205 -7.15 15.18 0.47
CA GLU A 205 -7.33 16.55 0.97
C GLU A 205 -8.35 16.66 2.12
N GLY A 206 -8.88 15.55 2.62
CA GLY A 206 -9.88 15.56 3.70
C GLY A 206 -11.31 15.90 3.26
N ASN A 207 -11.56 16.15 1.96
CA ASN A 207 -12.87 16.49 1.41
C ASN A 207 -13.74 15.24 1.20
N TYR A 208 -13.98 14.48 2.26
CA TYR A 208 -14.65 13.17 2.18
C TYR A 208 -16.03 13.19 1.51
N GLN A 209 -16.83 14.25 1.73
CA GLN A 209 -18.14 14.32 1.10
C GLN A 209 -18.03 14.47 -0.42
N ARG A 210 -17.13 15.35 -0.86
CA ARG A 210 -16.87 15.56 -2.29
C ARG A 210 -16.28 14.30 -2.95
N ALA A 211 -15.38 13.61 -2.27
CA ALA A 211 -14.83 12.33 -2.74
C ALA A 211 -15.95 11.30 -2.96
N ARG A 212 -16.85 11.14 -1.98
CA ARG A 212 -18.01 10.25 -2.08
C ARG A 212 -18.91 10.60 -3.29
N ASP A 213 -19.21 11.88 -3.46
CA ASP A 213 -20.07 12.34 -4.56
C ASP A 213 -19.44 12.06 -5.92
N LEU A 214 -18.11 12.22 -6.05
CA LEU A 214 -17.37 11.90 -7.26
C LEU A 214 -17.37 10.41 -7.57
N PHE A 215 -17.12 9.56 -6.57
CA PHE A 215 -17.21 8.11 -6.76
C PHE A 215 -18.62 7.67 -7.15
N LEU A 216 -19.67 8.22 -6.53
CA LEU A 216 -21.06 7.92 -6.88
C LEU A 216 -21.39 8.37 -8.30
N LYS A 217 -20.97 9.58 -8.71
CA LYS A 217 -21.13 10.05 -10.10
C LYS A 217 -20.46 9.10 -11.09
N GLY A 218 -19.23 8.66 -10.77
CA GLY A 218 -18.53 7.68 -11.59
C GLY A 218 -19.29 6.36 -11.72
N VAL A 219 -19.81 5.82 -10.61
CA VAL A 219 -20.64 4.60 -10.61
C VAL A 219 -21.92 4.78 -11.43
N MET A 220 -22.59 5.94 -11.33
CA MET A 220 -23.80 6.22 -12.13
C MET A 220 -23.52 6.26 -13.63
N LYS A 221 -22.34 6.74 -14.05
CA LYS A 221 -21.95 6.79 -15.46
C LYS A 221 -21.58 5.42 -16.04
N VAL A 222 -21.05 4.52 -15.20
CA VAL A 222 -20.57 3.19 -15.59
C VAL A 222 -21.04 2.11 -14.58
N PRO A 223 -22.36 1.91 -14.43
CA PRO A 223 -22.87 1.00 -13.42
C PRO A 223 -22.51 -0.45 -13.76
N ARG A 224 -22.03 -1.20 -12.75
CA ARG A 224 -21.71 -2.64 -12.82
C ARG A 224 -20.79 -3.03 -13.99
N SER A 225 -20.01 -2.11 -14.51
CA SER A 225 -18.96 -2.42 -15.47
C SER A 225 -17.66 -2.78 -14.76
N ASP A 226 -16.77 -3.43 -15.46
CA ASP A 226 -15.43 -3.76 -14.93
C ASP A 226 -14.63 -2.52 -14.54
N ALA A 227 -14.87 -1.41 -15.23
CA ALA A 227 -14.23 -0.13 -14.93
C ALA A 227 -14.70 0.47 -13.58
N SER A 228 -15.89 0.12 -13.10
CA SER A 228 -16.45 0.64 -11.84
C SER A 228 -16.00 -0.11 -10.59
N ALA A 229 -15.30 -1.25 -10.72
CA ALA A 229 -14.89 -2.08 -9.60
C ALA A 229 -14.10 -1.30 -8.53
N HIS A 230 -13.16 -0.44 -8.96
CA HIS A 230 -12.36 0.38 -8.06
C HIS A 230 -13.19 1.48 -7.36
N LEU A 231 -14.17 2.04 -8.04
CA LEU A 231 -15.09 3.04 -7.47
C LEU A 231 -15.92 2.42 -6.32
N TYR A 232 -16.47 1.22 -6.55
CA TYR A 232 -17.18 0.47 -5.52
C TYR A 232 -16.25 0.11 -4.34
N HIS A 233 -15.00 -0.26 -4.61
CA HIS A 233 -14.01 -0.54 -3.57
C HIS A 233 -13.76 0.69 -2.70
N SER A 234 -13.47 1.86 -3.29
CA SER A 234 -13.24 3.10 -2.56
C SER A 234 -14.48 3.57 -1.78
N LEU A 235 -15.69 3.43 -2.35
CA LEU A 235 -16.94 3.70 -1.63
C LEU A 235 -17.12 2.76 -0.43
N GLY A 236 -16.79 1.47 -0.59
CA GLY A 236 -16.84 0.49 0.50
C GLY A 236 -15.89 0.84 1.63
N LEU A 237 -14.64 1.21 1.32
CA LEU A 237 -13.65 1.65 2.30
C LEU A 237 -14.12 2.91 3.05
N MET A 238 -14.61 3.93 2.32
CA MET A 238 -15.13 5.16 2.95
C MET A 238 -16.35 4.93 3.84
N ALA A 239 -17.21 3.99 3.48
CA ALA A 239 -18.36 3.61 4.30
C ALA A 239 -17.91 2.88 5.58
N MET A 240 -16.90 1.99 5.46
CA MET A 240 -16.28 1.27 6.58
C MET A 240 -15.61 2.24 7.56
N GLU A 241 -14.80 3.18 7.08
CA GLU A 241 -14.15 4.23 7.90
C GLU A 241 -15.14 5.06 8.73
N ARG A 242 -16.39 5.16 8.27
CA ARG A 242 -17.47 5.88 8.95
C ARG A 242 -18.40 4.98 9.77
N GLY A 243 -18.07 3.71 9.93
CA GLY A 243 -18.89 2.74 10.66
C GLY A 243 -20.22 2.38 9.96
N ARG A 244 -20.38 2.72 8.67
CA ARG A 244 -21.58 2.38 7.90
C ARG A 244 -21.42 1.02 7.24
N TYR A 245 -21.40 -0.02 8.05
CA TYR A 245 -21.03 -1.39 7.65
C TYR A 245 -22.00 -2.00 6.63
N ASP A 246 -23.30 -1.71 6.69
CA ASP A 246 -24.27 -2.23 5.73
C ASP A 246 -24.11 -1.60 4.34
N GLU A 247 -23.84 -0.28 4.28
CA GLU A 247 -23.49 0.38 3.02
C GLU A 247 -22.19 -0.20 2.45
N ALA A 248 -21.17 -0.39 3.29
CA ALA A 248 -19.90 -0.98 2.87
C ALA A 248 -20.07 -2.38 2.28
N ARG A 249 -20.87 -3.25 2.94
CA ARG A 249 -21.21 -4.58 2.40
C ARG A 249 -21.87 -4.50 1.03
N LYS A 250 -22.80 -3.55 0.85
CA LYS A 250 -23.47 -3.35 -0.43
C LYS A 250 -22.46 -2.99 -1.51
N TYR A 251 -21.58 -2.01 -1.25
CA TYR A 251 -20.57 -1.58 -2.22
C TYR A 251 -19.58 -2.69 -2.55
N PHE A 252 -19.07 -3.44 -1.56
CA PHE A 252 -18.16 -4.56 -1.82
C PHE A 252 -18.85 -5.67 -2.60
N ARG A 253 -20.12 -5.95 -2.35
CA ARG A 253 -20.92 -6.93 -3.12
C ARG A 253 -21.11 -6.47 -4.56
N ASP A 254 -21.50 -5.22 -4.76
CA ASP A 254 -21.69 -4.65 -6.09
C ASP A 254 -20.35 -4.62 -6.86
N GLY A 255 -19.26 -4.25 -6.20
CA GLY A 255 -17.92 -4.33 -6.77
C GLY A 255 -17.51 -5.76 -7.16
N ALA A 256 -17.69 -6.73 -6.26
CA ALA A 256 -17.39 -8.13 -6.50
C ALA A 256 -18.31 -8.80 -7.54
N SER A 257 -19.44 -8.20 -7.89
CA SER A 257 -20.34 -8.67 -8.95
C SER A 257 -19.81 -8.39 -10.36
N THR A 258 -18.85 -7.47 -10.51
CA THR A 258 -18.18 -7.19 -11.78
C THR A 258 -17.10 -8.24 -12.05
N GLU A 259 -16.77 -8.51 -13.32
CA GLU A 259 -15.76 -9.52 -13.66
C GLU A 259 -14.38 -9.15 -13.11
N LYS A 260 -13.94 -7.92 -13.29
CA LYS A 260 -12.67 -7.43 -12.70
C LYS A 260 -12.71 -7.41 -11.18
N GLY A 261 -13.82 -6.98 -10.58
CA GLY A 261 -13.94 -6.96 -9.12
C GLY A 261 -13.95 -8.35 -8.50
N ALA A 262 -14.60 -9.32 -9.14
CA ALA A 262 -14.54 -10.72 -8.73
C ALA A 262 -13.10 -11.25 -8.72
N LYS A 263 -12.26 -10.81 -9.66
CA LYS A 263 -10.84 -11.13 -9.79
C LYS A 263 -9.93 -10.20 -8.96
N SER A 264 -10.48 -9.26 -8.21
CA SER A 264 -9.71 -8.32 -7.37
C SER A 264 -9.53 -8.85 -5.96
N ALA A 265 -8.32 -9.28 -5.62
CA ALA A 265 -7.99 -9.69 -4.25
C ALA A 265 -8.20 -8.56 -3.22
N ALA A 266 -8.05 -7.30 -3.63
CA ALA A 266 -8.22 -6.13 -2.76
C ALA A 266 -9.67 -5.97 -2.26
N ILE A 267 -10.67 -6.17 -3.13
CA ILE A 267 -12.08 -6.11 -2.74
C ILE A 267 -12.41 -7.21 -1.72
N TRP A 268 -11.98 -8.44 -1.99
CA TRP A 268 -12.20 -9.57 -1.09
C TRP A 268 -11.49 -9.39 0.24
N GLN A 269 -10.26 -8.84 0.24
CA GLN A 269 -9.53 -8.51 1.46
C GLN A 269 -10.26 -7.46 2.29
N SER A 270 -10.66 -6.33 1.69
CA SER A 270 -11.36 -5.25 2.40
C SER A 270 -12.72 -5.72 2.93
N TRP A 271 -13.44 -6.54 2.15
CA TRP A 271 -14.67 -7.14 2.63
C TRP A 271 -14.42 -8.11 3.79
N GLY A 272 -13.35 -8.91 3.73
CA GLY A 272 -12.95 -9.78 4.85
C GLY A 272 -12.63 -8.99 6.12
N LEU A 273 -11.95 -7.85 6.01
CA LEU A 273 -11.69 -6.95 7.13
C LEU A 273 -12.97 -6.36 7.71
N LEU A 274 -13.91 -5.94 6.86
CA LEU A 274 -15.22 -5.45 7.28
C LEU A 274 -15.99 -6.51 8.08
N GLU A 275 -16.06 -7.75 7.60
CA GLU A 275 -16.77 -8.81 8.31
C GLU A 275 -16.07 -9.19 9.63
N ALA A 276 -14.73 -9.07 9.67
CA ALA A 276 -13.94 -9.25 10.89
C ALA A 276 -14.27 -8.17 11.94
N GLU A 277 -14.37 -6.89 11.55
CA GLU A 277 -14.79 -5.79 12.44
C GLU A 277 -16.21 -5.97 12.95
N CYS A 278 -17.10 -6.53 12.13
CA CYS A 278 -18.47 -6.85 12.52
C CYS A 278 -18.59 -8.13 13.36
N GLY A 279 -17.48 -8.82 13.68
CA GLY A 279 -17.48 -10.08 14.43
C GLY A 279 -18.01 -11.30 13.65
N GLN A 280 -18.18 -11.17 12.32
CA GLN A 280 -18.64 -12.25 11.44
C GLN A 280 -17.48 -13.14 10.97
N ASN A 281 -16.88 -13.88 11.91
CA ASN A 281 -15.61 -14.59 11.70
C ASN A 281 -15.63 -15.54 10.51
N GLU A 282 -16.71 -16.32 10.31
CA GLU A 282 -16.78 -17.27 9.20
C GLU A 282 -16.91 -16.58 7.85
N ARG A 283 -17.64 -15.46 7.77
CA ARG A 283 -17.74 -14.67 6.54
C ARG A 283 -16.41 -14.01 6.20
N ALA A 284 -15.69 -13.50 7.23
CA ALA A 284 -14.35 -12.97 7.05
C ALA A 284 -13.40 -14.02 6.44
N ARG A 285 -13.40 -15.25 6.98
CA ARG A 285 -12.60 -16.38 6.44
C ARG A 285 -12.96 -16.70 5.00
N GLN A 286 -14.24 -16.73 4.66
CA GLN A 286 -14.70 -16.98 3.29
C GLN A 286 -14.22 -15.90 2.32
N CYS A 287 -14.27 -14.63 2.72
CA CYS A 287 -13.77 -13.51 1.91
C CYS A 287 -12.26 -13.60 1.70
N PHE A 288 -11.47 -13.80 2.75
CA PHE A 288 -10.02 -13.96 2.63
C PHE A 288 -9.64 -15.16 1.76
N LYS A 289 -10.36 -16.29 1.91
CA LYS A 289 -10.15 -17.49 1.10
C LYS A 289 -10.38 -17.18 -0.39
N LYS A 290 -11.49 -16.51 -0.74
CA LYS A 290 -11.77 -16.09 -2.12
C LYS A 290 -10.69 -15.14 -2.66
N GLY A 291 -10.23 -14.17 -1.85
CA GLY A 291 -9.15 -13.26 -2.24
C GLY A 291 -7.85 -14.01 -2.60
N LEU A 292 -7.52 -15.09 -1.87
CA LEU A 292 -6.35 -15.92 -2.13
C LEU A 292 -6.56 -16.95 -3.26
N GLU A 293 -7.79 -17.39 -3.51
CA GLU A 293 -8.14 -18.19 -4.70
C GLU A 293 -7.91 -17.39 -5.98
N VAL A 294 -8.27 -16.11 -5.95
CA VAL A 294 -8.08 -15.19 -7.08
C VAL A 294 -6.61 -14.81 -7.26
N CYS A 295 -5.93 -14.46 -6.18
CA CYS A 295 -4.51 -14.07 -6.21
C CYS A 295 -3.74 -14.78 -5.09
N PRO A 296 -3.19 -15.99 -5.34
CA PRO A 296 -2.45 -16.75 -4.32
C PRO A 296 -1.18 -16.04 -3.81
N LYS A 297 -0.61 -15.13 -4.60
CA LYS A 297 0.58 -14.33 -4.24
C LYS A 297 0.24 -13.03 -3.53
N SER A 298 -1.03 -12.71 -3.28
CA SER A 298 -1.42 -11.45 -2.61
C SER A 298 -0.85 -11.40 -1.19
N LYS A 299 0.23 -10.65 -1.01
CA LYS A 299 0.87 -10.42 0.30
C LYS A 299 -0.10 -9.80 1.31
N TYR A 300 -0.95 -8.89 0.85
CA TYR A 300 -1.92 -8.20 1.68
C TYR A 300 -3.03 -9.11 2.22
N CYS A 301 -3.54 -10.05 1.41
CA CYS A 301 -4.54 -11.02 1.87
C CYS A 301 -3.96 -11.98 2.91
N TRP A 302 -2.73 -12.49 2.71
CA TRP A 302 -2.06 -13.34 3.70
C TRP A 302 -1.85 -12.61 5.02
N LEU A 303 -1.40 -11.35 4.94
CA LEU A 303 -1.16 -10.52 6.12
C LEU A 303 -2.46 -10.21 6.88
N ALA A 304 -3.52 -9.80 6.15
CA ALA A 304 -4.81 -9.48 6.74
C ALA A 304 -5.46 -10.69 7.41
N TRP A 305 -5.48 -11.84 6.72
CA TRP A 305 -6.03 -13.06 7.30
C TRP A 305 -5.23 -13.55 8.50
N GLY A 306 -3.89 -13.56 8.40
CA GLY A 306 -3.04 -13.96 9.53
C GLY A 306 -3.25 -13.07 10.75
N ARG A 307 -3.32 -11.74 10.58
CA ARG A 307 -3.62 -10.81 11.68
C ARG A 307 -5.01 -11.03 12.27
N PHE A 308 -5.99 -11.27 11.44
CA PHE A 308 -7.35 -11.58 11.88
C PHE A 308 -7.40 -12.86 12.74
N GLU A 309 -6.79 -13.97 12.30
CA GLU A 309 -6.76 -15.21 13.10
C GLU A 309 -6.00 -15.00 14.42
N ALA A 310 -4.92 -14.19 14.41
CA ALA A 310 -4.20 -13.83 15.63
C ALA A 310 -5.07 -13.02 16.60
N SER A 311 -5.90 -12.09 16.10
CA SER A 311 -6.77 -11.24 16.92
C SER A 311 -7.89 -12.01 17.63
N ILE A 312 -8.31 -13.15 17.07
CA ILE A 312 -9.32 -14.05 17.67
C ILE A 312 -8.68 -15.20 18.47
N GLY A 313 -7.37 -15.15 18.70
CA GLY A 313 -6.64 -16.13 19.52
C GLY A 313 -6.19 -17.41 18.78
N ASN A 314 -6.42 -17.52 17.49
CA ASN A 314 -6.00 -18.69 16.69
C ASN A 314 -4.54 -18.59 16.25
N ILE A 315 -3.61 -18.54 17.21
CA ILE A 315 -2.18 -18.25 16.96
C ILE A 315 -1.55 -19.25 15.98
N GLN A 316 -1.83 -20.55 16.12
CA GLN A 316 -1.28 -21.58 15.22
C GLN A 316 -1.70 -21.35 13.77
N ARG A 317 -2.99 -21.09 13.54
CA ARG A 317 -3.51 -20.82 12.21
C ARG A 317 -2.95 -19.51 11.62
N ALA A 318 -2.82 -18.48 12.46
CA ALA A 318 -2.18 -17.22 12.06
C ALA A 318 -0.73 -17.45 11.60
N ARG A 319 0.03 -18.26 12.36
CA ARG A 319 1.41 -18.65 12.03
C ARG A 319 1.49 -19.34 10.67
N GLU A 320 0.66 -20.37 10.45
CA GLU A 320 0.62 -21.10 9.18
C GLU A 320 0.32 -20.20 7.98
N LEU A 321 -0.66 -19.29 8.12
CA LEU A 321 -1.07 -18.37 7.07
C LEU A 321 0.06 -17.38 6.73
N ILE A 322 0.65 -16.74 7.75
CA ILE A 322 1.72 -15.75 7.52
C ILE A 322 2.97 -16.45 6.97
N GLN A 323 3.34 -17.64 7.48
CA GLN A 323 4.45 -18.43 6.94
C GLN A 323 4.22 -18.82 5.48
N ARG A 324 2.99 -19.17 5.11
CA ARG A 324 2.63 -19.45 3.71
C ARG A 324 2.78 -18.19 2.86
N GLY A 325 2.34 -17.05 3.37
CA GLY A 325 2.56 -15.74 2.74
C GLY A 325 4.05 -15.44 2.52
N VAL A 326 4.89 -15.66 3.53
CA VAL A 326 6.36 -15.48 3.44
C VAL A 326 6.99 -16.43 2.42
N ARG A 327 6.57 -17.70 2.37
CA ARG A 327 7.07 -18.64 1.34
C ARG A 327 6.76 -18.19 -0.08
N LEU A 328 5.60 -17.60 -0.32
CA LEU A 328 5.19 -17.09 -1.63
C LEU A 328 5.79 -15.72 -1.95
N ASN A 329 6.14 -14.94 -0.93
CA ASN A 329 6.69 -13.58 -1.03
C ASN A 329 7.91 -13.43 -0.08
N PRO A 330 9.04 -14.10 -0.35
CA PRO A 330 10.17 -14.15 0.59
C PRO A 330 10.88 -12.80 0.80
N ALA A 331 10.70 -11.86 -0.11
CA ALA A 331 11.27 -10.51 -0.03
C ALA A 331 10.31 -9.47 0.59
N ASP A 332 9.14 -9.89 1.10
CA ASP A 332 8.20 -8.94 1.69
C ASP A 332 8.52 -8.68 3.18
N LYS A 333 8.96 -7.46 3.46
CA LYS A 333 9.33 -6.98 4.81
C LYS A 333 8.15 -6.99 5.79
N ASN A 334 6.92 -6.71 5.31
CA ASN A 334 5.74 -6.58 6.17
C ASN A 334 5.25 -7.95 6.67
N LEU A 335 5.34 -8.99 5.83
CA LEU A 335 5.03 -10.36 6.22
C LEU A 335 6.03 -10.89 7.25
N LEU A 336 7.34 -10.62 7.05
CA LEU A 336 8.38 -10.99 8.01
C LEU A 336 8.18 -10.27 9.36
N GLN A 337 7.88 -8.97 9.33
CA GLN A 337 7.58 -8.21 10.55
C GLN A 337 6.34 -8.75 11.28
N ALA A 338 5.28 -9.09 10.54
CA ALA A 338 4.06 -9.64 11.14
C ALA A 338 4.32 -11.00 11.79
N LEU A 339 5.12 -11.87 11.15
CA LEU A 339 5.52 -13.16 11.70
C LEU A 339 6.39 -12.97 12.94
N ALA A 340 7.36 -12.05 12.89
CA ALA A 340 8.21 -11.72 14.03
C ALA A 340 7.40 -11.23 15.24
N ARG A 341 6.42 -10.34 15.01
CA ARG A 341 5.51 -9.87 16.07
C ARG A 341 4.64 -10.98 16.63
N LEU A 342 4.15 -11.89 15.78
CA LEU A 342 3.36 -13.04 16.21
C LEU A 342 4.17 -13.95 17.13
N GLU A 343 5.41 -14.30 16.73
CA GLU A 343 6.31 -15.14 17.53
C GLU A 343 6.72 -14.45 18.84
N ALA A 344 6.98 -13.13 18.81
CA ALA A 344 7.29 -12.37 20.01
C ALA A 344 6.12 -12.33 21.01
N ASN A 345 4.88 -12.20 20.52
CA ASN A 345 3.69 -12.21 21.37
C ASN A 345 3.37 -13.62 21.90
N ASP A 346 3.77 -14.68 21.19
CA ASP A 346 3.63 -16.09 21.60
C ASP A 346 4.80 -16.56 22.52
N GLY A 347 5.73 -15.64 22.89
CA GLY A 347 6.87 -15.95 23.76
C GLY A 347 8.11 -16.50 23.04
N ASN A 348 8.02 -16.79 21.73
CA ASN A 348 9.12 -17.36 20.96
C ASN A 348 10.15 -16.30 20.52
N MET A 349 10.79 -15.62 21.47
CA MET A 349 11.72 -14.51 21.20
C MET A 349 12.88 -14.90 20.29
N ARG A 350 13.34 -16.16 20.35
CA ARG A 350 14.42 -16.66 19.47
C ARG A 350 14.02 -16.55 17.98
N LEU A 351 12.85 -17.06 17.63
CA LEU A 351 12.32 -16.98 16.26
C LEU A 351 11.97 -15.55 15.86
N ALA A 352 11.38 -14.79 16.78
CA ALA A 352 11.05 -13.38 16.55
C ALA A 352 12.30 -12.58 16.13
N ARG A 353 13.42 -12.73 16.85
CA ARG A 353 14.70 -12.08 16.53
C ARG A 353 15.21 -12.46 15.14
N GLN A 354 15.12 -13.73 14.77
CA GLN A 354 15.53 -14.19 13.43
C GLN A 354 14.70 -13.52 12.33
N TYR A 355 13.39 -13.43 12.49
CA TYR A 355 12.53 -12.79 11.49
C TYR A 355 12.69 -11.26 11.45
N PHE A 356 12.87 -10.60 12.61
CA PHE A 356 13.19 -9.17 12.64
C PHE A 356 14.53 -8.87 11.96
N ALA A 357 15.55 -9.67 12.25
CA ALA A 357 16.87 -9.53 11.63
C ALA A 357 16.80 -9.77 10.11
N ALA A 358 16.03 -10.76 9.66
CA ALA A 358 15.80 -10.98 8.23
C ALA A 358 15.10 -9.78 7.57
N GLY A 359 14.07 -9.22 8.22
CA GLY A 359 13.36 -8.03 7.73
C GLY A 359 14.25 -6.79 7.66
N THR A 360 15.10 -6.54 8.66
CA THR A 360 16.06 -5.42 8.65
C THR A 360 17.18 -5.61 7.63
N LYS A 361 17.56 -6.85 7.33
CA LYS A 361 18.54 -7.16 6.28
C LYS A 361 17.97 -6.92 4.87
N LEU A 362 16.69 -7.21 4.66
CA LEU A 362 16.00 -6.95 3.39
C LEU A 362 15.83 -5.46 3.15
N ASP A 363 15.37 -4.75 4.16
CA ASP A 363 15.17 -3.30 4.09
C ASP A 363 15.64 -2.62 5.39
N PRO A 364 16.90 -2.19 5.44
CA PRO A 364 17.42 -1.45 6.59
C PRO A 364 16.70 -0.12 6.84
N THR A 365 16.01 0.43 5.84
CA THR A 365 15.31 1.71 5.93
C THR A 365 13.89 1.59 6.48
N HIS A 366 13.40 0.39 6.72
CA HIS A 366 12.05 0.14 7.23
C HIS A 366 11.97 0.40 8.75
N GLN A 367 11.69 1.64 9.13
CA GLN A 367 11.66 2.09 10.53
C GLN A 367 10.68 1.31 11.40
N GLN A 368 9.54 0.92 10.85
CA GLN A 368 8.51 0.15 11.56
C GLN A 368 9.02 -1.22 12.03
N ASN A 369 9.97 -1.84 11.29
CA ASN A 369 10.55 -3.12 11.71
C ASN A 369 11.49 -2.94 12.91
N TRP A 370 12.34 -1.89 12.91
CA TRP A 370 13.20 -1.54 14.03
C TRP A 370 12.38 -1.22 15.29
N GLN A 371 11.32 -0.43 15.13
CA GLN A 371 10.41 -0.10 16.22
C GLN A 371 9.72 -1.35 16.81
N ALA A 372 9.19 -2.22 15.95
CA ALA A 372 8.52 -3.44 16.40
C ALA A 372 9.48 -4.38 17.15
N TRP A 373 10.73 -4.48 16.65
CA TRP A 373 11.77 -5.25 17.33
C TRP A 373 12.14 -4.64 18.68
N GLY A 374 12.35 -3.31 18.75
CA GLY A 374 12.61 -2.61 20.00
C GLY A 374 11.51 -2.82 21.04
N VAL A 375 10.24 -2.76 20.64
CA VAL A 375 9.10 -3.05 21.52
C VAL A 375 9.11 -4.51 22.00
N ALA A 376 9.45 -5.46 21.13
CA ALA A 376 9.54 -6.87 21.52
C ALA A 376 10.67 -7.12 22.54
N GLU A 377 11.86 -6.54 22.34
CA GLU A 377 12.97 -6.64 23.30
C GLU A 377 12.65 -5.93 24.63
N PHE A 378 11.96 -4.79 24.58
CA PHE A 378 11.49 -4.11 25.78
C PHE A 378 10.52 -4.97 26.60
N ARG A 379 9.55 -5.63 25.94
CA ARG A 379 8.63 -6.57 26.61
C ARG A 379 9.35 -7.78 27.19
N ALA A 380 10.46 -8.19 26.58
CA ALA A 380 11.31 -9.28 27.07
C ALA A 380 12.31 -8.85 28.17
N GLY A 381 12.27 -7.59 28.63
CA GLY A 381 13.16 -7.07 29.67
C GLY A 381 14.55 -6.65 29.19
N ASN A 382 14.84 -6.72 27.89
CA ASN A 382 16.15 -6.36 27.32
C ASN A 382 16.21 -4.86 27.01
N ILE A 383 16.29 -4.02 28.04
CA ILE A 383 16.18 -2.56 27.96
C ILE A 383 17.26 -1.95 27.06
N GLU A 384 18.54 -2.32 27.25
CA GLU A 384 19.64 -1.77 26.48
C GLU A 384 19.51 -2.06 24.98
N LYS A 385 19.13 -3.29 24.66
CA LYS A 385 18.92 -3.69 23.27
C LYS A 385 17.72 -2.98 22.65
N ALA A 386 16.67 -2.76 23.42
CA ALA A 386 15.51 -1.98 22.97
C ALA A 386 15.90 -0.53 22.65
N ARG A 387 16.71 0.13 23.52
CA ARG A 387 17.28 1.47 23.27
C ARG A 387 18.08 1.53 21.98
N GLU A 388 18.98 0.58 21.78
CA GLU A 388 19.80 0.48 20.57
C GLU A 388 18.93 0.36 19.29
N LEU A 389 17.91 -0.51 19.33
CA LEU A 389 17.02 -0.73 18.20
C LEU A 389 16.15 0.49 17.88
N PHE A 390 15.60 1.17 18.88
CA PHE A 390 14.86 2.41 18.69
C PHE A 390 15.77 3.51 18.12
N GLN A 391 16.98 3.64 18.65
CA GLN A 391 17.96 4.59 18.15
C GLN A 391 18.27 4.32 16.68
N ARG A 392 18.59 3.09 16.31
CA ARG A 392 18.85 2.70 14.91
C ARG A 392 17.66 3.02 14.00
N GLY A 393 16.45 2.68 14.42
CA GLY A 393 15.23 2.95 13.65
C GLY A 393 15.01 4.44 13.39
N VAL A 394 15.19 5.28 14.40
CA VAL A 394 15.05 6.74 14.27
C VAL A 394 16.16 7.34 13.40
N TRP A 395 17.42 6.88 13.53
CA TRP A 395 18.55 7.39 12.76
C TRP A 395 18.46 7.13 11.25
N VAL A 396 17.71 6.13 10.82
CA VAL A 396 17.54 5.83 9.40
C VAL A 396 16.92 7.01 8.63
N ARG A 397 15.86 7.60 9.17
CA ARG A 397 15.15 8.78 8.61
C ARG A 397 14.52 9.59 9.74
N PRO A 398 15.28 10.42 10.43
CA PRO A 398 14.79 11.12 11.62
C PRO A 398 13.67 12.13 11.33
N GLU A 399 13.54 12.59 10.09
CA GLU A 399 12.53 13.57 9.63
C GLU A 399 11.22 12.92 9.17
N SER A 400 11.17 11.59 9.08
CA SER A 400 9.99 10.92 8.59
C SER A 400 8.87 10.92 9.63
N LYS A 401 7.61 10.93 9.17
CA LYS A 401 6.45 10.72 10.05
C LYS A 401 6.52 9.40 10.80
N ASP A 402 7.18 8.39 10.23
CA ASP A 402 7.38 7.07 10.86
C ASP A 402 8.37 7.13 12.04
N ALA A 403 9.34 8.06 12.02
CA ALA A 403 10.24 8.27 13.16
C ALA A 403 9.50 8.69 14.42
N ALA A 404 8.38 9.41 14.29
CA ALA A 404 7.55 9.83 15.42
C ALA A 404 7.05 8.64 16.24
N VAL A 405 6.67 7.55 15.59
CA VAL A 405 6.18 6.33 16.28
C VAL A 405 7.34 5.63 17.02
N GLY A 406 8.53 5.59 16.41
CA GLY A 406 9.73 5.05 17.06
C GLY A 406 10.16 5.88 18.27
N LEU A 407 10.17 7.22 18.14
CA LEU A 407 10.46 8.15 19.23
C LEU A 407 9.45 8.06 20.37
N GLN A 408 8.16 7.94 20.06
CA GLN A 408 7.11 7.71 21.05
C GLN A 408 7.33 6.40 21.82
N ALA A 409 7.63 5.31 21.12
CA ALA A 409 7.88 4.01 21.77
C ALA A 409 9.12 4.07 22.67
N TRP A 410 10.18 4.75 22.24
CA TRP A 410 11.38 4.97 23.06
C TRP A 410 11.06 5.85 24.28
N ALA A 411 10.31 6.95 24.11
CA ALA A 411 9.89 7.80 25.23
C ALA A 411 9.08 7.03 26.28
N ILE A 412 8.20 6.12 25.86
CA ILE A 412 7.44 5.26 26.76
C ILE A 412 8.37 4.29 27.53
N LEU A 413 9.42 3.77 26.89
CA LEU A 413 10.42 2.96 27.55
C LEU A 413 11.12 3.78 28.66
N GLU A 414 11.68 4.96 28.31
CA GLU A 414 12.40 5.80 29.27
C GLU A 414 11.52 6.30 30.43
N ARG A 415 10.22 6.57 30.15
CA ARG A 415 9.23 6.85 31.20
C ARG A 415 9.10 5.71 32.21
N LYS A 416 9.03 4.46 31.72
CA LYS A 416 8.92 3.29 32.59
C LYS A 416 10.19 3.01 33.40
N GLU A 417 11.35 3.35 32.83
CA GLU A 417 12.65 3.28 33.52
C GLU A 417 12.88 4.48 34.48
N GLY A 418 11.93 5.41 34.60
CA GLY A 418 12.03 6.59 35.47
C GLY A 418 12.88 7.71 34.91
N ASN A 419 13.37 7.61 33.69
CA ASN A 419 14.18 8.63 33.05
C ASN A 419 13.31 9.74 32.42
N ILE A 420 12.59 10.47 33.27
CA ILE A 420 11.61 11.48 32.86
C ILE A 420 12.21 12.61 31.99
N PRO A 421 13.42 13.17 32.30
CA PRO A 421 13.99 14.22 31.45
C PRO A 421 14.20 13.75 30.01
N LEU A 422 14.72 12.54 29.82
CA LEU A 422 14.95 11.96 28.51
C LEU A 422 13.62 11.66 27.78
N ALA A 423 12.64 11.10 28.50
CA ALA A 423 11.31 10.85 27.96
C ALA A 423 10.64 12.13 27.42
N ARG A 424 10.75 13.27 28.13
CA ARG A 424 10.25 14.57 27.66
C ARG A 424 10.88 15.01 26.35
N GLU A 425 12.20 14.92 26.24
CA GLU A 425 12.89 15.30 25.00
C GLU A 425 12.50 14.38 23.82
N LEU A 426 12.34 13.09 24.07
CA LEU A 426 11.89 12.13 23.05
C LEU A 426 10.45 12.40 22.60
N PHE A 427 9.53 12.73 23.52
CA PHE A 427 8.17 13.13 23.17
C PHE A 427 8.15 14.44 22.39
N LYS A 428 8.94 15.44 22.76
CA LYS A 428 9.09 16.68 21.98
C LYS A 428 9.55 16.39 20.54
N CYS A 429 10.55 15.54 20.38
CA CYS A 429 11.02 15.11 19.06
C CYS A 429 9.93 14.36 18.28
N SER A 430 9.17 13.47 18.96
CA SER A 430 8.08 12.72 18.33
C SER A 430 6.98 13.63 17.78
N VAL A 431 6.51 14.58 18.59
CA VAL A 431 5.49 15.55 18.21
C VAL A 431 6.01 16.47 17.09
N LYS A 432 7.26 16.86 17.14
CA LYS A 432 7.89 17.70 16.10
C LYS A 432 8.03 16.97 14.77
N ALA A 433 8.35 15.66 14.79
CA ALA A 433 8.43 14.82 13.59
C ALA A 433 7.04 14.57 12.97
N ASN A 434 6.00 14.47 13.78
CA ASN A 434 4.62 14.33 13.31
C ASN A 434 3.63 14.99 14.29
N PRO A 435 3.30 16.28 14.08
CA PRO A 435 2.36 17.01 14.93
C PRO A 435 0.95 16.39 14.96
N THR A 436 0.53 15.78 13.85
CA THR A 436 -0.81 15.18 13.72
C THR A 436 -0.96 13.84 14.46
N ASN A 437 0.14 13.27 14.98
CA ASN A 437 0.10 12.03 15.77
C ASN A 437 -0.44 12.27 17.19
N SER A 438 -1.75 12.24 17.32
CA SER A 438 -2.42 12.43 18.62
C SER A 438 -1.95 11.46 19.72
N LYS A 439 -1.46 10.27 19.35
CA LYS A 439 -0.96 9.31 20.35
C LYS A 439 0.31 9.79 21.04
N SER A 440 1.20 10.48 20.33
CA SER A 440 2.40 11.06 20.93
C SER A 440 2.03 12.13 21.95
N TRP A 441 1.10 13.03 21.60
CA TRP A 441 0.59 14.06 22.49
C TRP A 441 -0.07 13.49 23.75
N MET A 442 -0.96 12.50 23.56
CA MET A 442 -1.70 11.88 24.67
C MET A 442 -0.78 11.07 25.59
N SER A 443 0.21 10.34 25.03
CA SER A 443 1.19 9.60 25.84
C SER A 443 2.09 10.54 26.64
N TRP A 444 2.44 11.70 26.07
CA TRP A 444 3.18 12.74 26.79
C TRP A 444 2.34 13.37 27.90
N ALA A 445 1.10 13.75 27.60
CA ALA A 445 0.19 14.30 28.61
C ALA A 445 -0.04 13.32 29.76
N GLN A 446 -0.19 12.02 29.47
CA GLN A 446 -0.30 10.98 30.50
C GLN A 446 0.95 10.90 31.38
N MET A 447 2.14 11.01 30.78
CA MET A 447 3.39 11.03 31.57
C MET A 447 3.43 12.24 32.51
N GLU A 448 3.05 13.44 32.04
CA GLU A 448 3.04 14.65 32.89
C GLU A 448 2.01 14.55 34.02
N GLU A 449 0.86 13.89 33.78
CA GLU A 449 -0.12 13.58 34.86
C GLU A 449 0.44 12.64 35.93
N GLU A 450 1.15 11.58 35.51
CA GLU A 450 1.74 10.62 36.45
C GLU A 450 2.79 11.25 37.39
N ILE A 451 3.34 12.41 37.03
CA ILE A 451 4.27 13.20 37.85
C ILE A 451 3.64 14.46 38.45
N ASP A 452 2.31 14.46 38.58
CA ASP A 452 1.47 15.55 39.15
C ASP A 452 1.59 16.92 38.43
N ASN A 453 2.08 16.94 37.19
CA ASN A 453 2.15 18.16 36.38
C ASN A 453 0.88 18.36 35.56
N ILE A 454 -0.26 18.51 36.24
CA ILE A 454 -1.61 18.58 35.64
C ILE A 454 -1.74 19.76 34.68
N ALA A 455 -1.11 20.91 35.01
CA ALA A 455 -1.16 22.10 34.16
C ALA A 455 -0.55 21.83 32.78
N ARG A 456 0.62 21.18 32.75
CA ARG A 456 1.30 20.81 31.51
C ARG A 456 0.54 19.74 30.73
N ALA A 457 -0.02 18.77 31.41
CA ALA A 457 -0.85 17.73 30.77
C ALA A 457 -2.09 18.32 30.07
N SER A 458 -2.78 19.27 30.70
CA SER A 458 -3.93 19.96 30.10
C SER A 458 -3.52 20.81 28.89
N GLU A 459 -2.39 21.51 28.95
CA GLU A 459 -1.83 22.27 27.82
C GLU A 459 -1.55 21.35 26.63
N LEU A 460 -0.88 20.20 26.84
CA LEU A 460 -0.59 19.23 25.79
C LEU A 460 -1.84 18.67 25.12
N ARG A 461 -2.91 18.41 25.88
CA ARG A 461 -4.21 17.99 25.33
C ARG A 461 -4.86 19.09 24.50
N ASN A 462 -4.77 20.35 24.94
CA ASN A 462 -5.31 21.48 24.20
C ASN A 462 -4.53 21.69 22.88
N LEU A 463 -3.21 21.60 22.90
CA LEU A 463 -2.38 21.64 21.68
C LEU A 463 -2.74 20.49 20.71
N CYS A 464 -2.92 19.27 21.20
CA CYS A 464 -3.37 18.16 20.39
C CYS A 464 -4.74 18.40 19.74
N ALA A 465 -5.66 19.06 20.46
CA ALA A 465 -6.96 19.39 19.91
C ALA A 465 -6.89 20.52 18.87
N GLN A 466 -6.02 21.51 19.09
CA GLN A 466 -5.77 22.61 18.16
C GLN A 466 -5.16 22.11 16.84
N GLU A 467 -4.12 21.29 16.87
CA GLU A 467 -3.50 20.69 15.69
C GLU A 467 -4.52 19.87 14.86
N ARG A 468 -5.41 19.12 15.51
CA ARG A 468 -6.49 18.42 14.82
C ARG A 468 -7.52 19.36 14.20
N ALA A 469 -7.79 20.49 14.83
CA ALA A 469 -8.71 21.49 14.30
C ALA A 469 -8.11 22.16 13.07
N GLU A 470 -6.82 22.49 13.09
CA GLU A 470 -6.09 23.05 11.96
C GLU A 470 -6.04 22.08 10.77
N GLU A 471 -5.79 20.79 11.01
CA GLU A 471 -5.86 19.74 9.99
C GLU A 471 -7.27 19.63 9.38
N ALA A 472 -8.32 19.69 10.21
CA ALA A 472 -9.71 19.61 9.75
C ALA A 472 -10.16 20.84 8.93
N ILE A 473 -9.58 22.01 9.19
CA ILE A 473 -9.89 23.26 8.47
C ILE A 473 -9.09 23.36 7.16
N GLY A 474 -8.11 22.48 6.94
CA GLY A 474 -7.35 22.44 5.68
C GLY A 474 -6.31 23.55 5.56
N MET A 475 -5.85 24.11 6.68
CA MET A 475 -4.70 25.02 6.71
C MET A 475 -3.39 24.23 6.62
N THR A 476 -3.22 23.47 5.55
CA THR A 476 -1.94 22.80 5.23
C THR A 476 -1.11 23.65 4.30
N ASP A 477 -0.71 24.84 4.72
CA ASP A 477 0.48 25.50 4.20
C ASP A 477 1.72 25.06 5.00
N LEU A 478 1.88 23.76 5.16
CA LEU A 478 3.17 23.16 5.46
C LEU A 478 3.95 23.11 4.14
N SER A 479 4.54 24.24 3.78
CA SER A 479 5.47 24.29 2.66
C SER A 479 6.62 23.30 2.91
N PRO A 480 7.19 22.68 1.87
CA PRO A 480 8.40 21.85 2.01
C PRO A 480 9.55 22.58 2.74
N ALA A 481 9.54 23.91 2.77
CA ALA A 481 10.47 24.73 3.52
C ALA A 481 10.37 24.61 5.05
N SER A 482 9.19 24.32 5.61
CA SER A 482 9.02 24.09 7.05
C SER A 482 9.56 22.72 7.50
N LEU A 483 9.65 21.75 6.57
CA LEU A 483 10.23 20.42 6.81
C LEU A 483 11.77 20.44 6.75
N VAL A 484 12.38 21.37 6.02
CA VAL A 484 13.85 21.52 5.92
C VAL A 484 14.49 21.90 7.26
N GLY A 485 13.74 22.53 8.17
CA GLY A 485 14.20 22.86 9.51
C GLY A 485 14.23 21.69 10.51
N LEU A 486 13.54 20.58 10.21
CA LEU A 486 13.41 19.42 11.12
C LEU A 486 14.73 18.66 11.27
N ASP A 487 15.49 18.47 10.20
CA ASP A 487 16.80 17.77 10.26
C ASP A 487 17.79 18.55 11.12
N ALA A 488 17.86 19.87 10.94
CA ALA A 488 18.72 20.76 11.74
C ALA A 488 18.36 20.74 13.23
N THR A 489 17.11 20.43 13.60
CA THR A 489 16.64 20.46 14.99
C THR A 489 16.68 19.09 15.65
N ILE A 490 16.31 18.03 14.94
CA ILE A 490 16.24 16.66 15.51
C ILE A 490 17.64 16.04 15.58
N ARG A 491 18.50 16.21 14.58
CA ARG A 491 19.86 15.64 14.59
C ARG A 491 20.75 16.11 15.75
N PRO A 492 20.80 17.41 16.09
CA PRO A 492 21.55 17.86 17.27
C PRO A 492 21.01 17.26 18.57
N ILE A 493 19.66 17.18 18.70
CA ILE A 493 19.03 16.57 19.89
C ILE A 493 19.39 15.09 19.97
N LEU A 494 19.27 14.34 18.88
CA LEU A 494 19.65 12.93 18.84
C LEU A 494 21.15 12.72 19.09
N LYS A 495 22.03 13.58 18.56
CA LYS A 495 23.48 13.55 18.90
C LYS A 495 23.70 13.79 20.38
N ARG A 496 23.02 14.77 20.99
CA ARG A 496 23.08 15.05 22.42
C ARG A 496 22.55 13.86 23.24
N LEU A 497 21.44 13.22 22.80
CA LEU A 497 20.91 12.02 23.40
C LEU A 497 21.88 10.84 23.29
N SER A 498 22.54 10.65 22.15
CA SER A 498 23.56 9.61 21.99
C SER A 498 24.80 9.86 22.85
N SER A 499 25.15 11.12 23.10
CA SER A 499 26.27 11.46 24.01
C SER A 499 25.90 11.27 25.48
N LEU A 500 24.65 11.53 25.87
CA LEU A 500 24.15 11.28 27.22
C LEU A 500 24.09 9.79 27.53
N LEU A 501 23.67 8.96 26.57
CA LEU A 501 23.64 7.49 26.70
C LEU A 501 25.06 6.86 26.72
N LYS A 502 26.07 7.53 26.12
CA LYS A 502 27.48 7.11 26.19
C LYS A 502 28.22 7.61 27.43
N GLY A 503 27.66 8.58 28.16
CA GLY A 503 28.29 9.21 29.32
C GLY A 503 28.27 8.39 30.60
N GLU A 504 27.54 7.27 30.65
CA GLU A 504 27.54 6.33 31.80
C GLU A 504 28.55 5.18 31.67
N SER A 505 29.32 5.12 30.58
CA SER A 505 30.41 4.14 30.43
C SER A 505 31.69 4.81 29.90
N SER A 506 32.25 5.72 30.70
CA SER A 506 33.58 6.25 30.41
C SER A 506 34.66 5.40 31.11
N THR A 507 35.10 4.33 30.45
CA THR A 507 36.48 3.87 30.41
C THR A 507 36.68 2.94 29.21
N GLY A 508 37.51 3.37 28.23
CA GLY A 508 38.14 2.46 27.27
C GLY A 508 37.80 2.68 25.81
N SER A 509 38.73 3.33 25.16
CA SER A 509 39.17 3.26 23.73
C SER A 509 38.19 2.80 22.65
N GLY A 510 38.21 3.61 21.56
CA GLY A 510 37.49 3.34 20.32
C GLY A 510 37.79 1.98 19.72
N ASP A 511 36.72 1.36 19.28
CA ASP A 511 36.80 0.44 18.15
C ASP A 511 35.39 0.22 17.61
N THR A 512 35.30 0.14 16.32
CA THR A 512 34.20 -0.24 15.47
C THR A 512 33.54 -1.52 15.97
N ILE A 513 32.31 -1.44 16.50
CA ILE A 513 31.62 -2.62 17.04
C ILE A 513 30.89 -3.34 15.92
N THR A 514 31.60 -4.27 15.29
CA THR A 514 31.03 -5.52 14.82
C THR A 514 31.30 -6.56 15.90
N ARG A 515 30.39 -6.79 16.79
CA ARG A 515 30.38 -8.00 17.65
C ARG A 515 29.09 -8.74 17.40
N THR A 516 29.20 -9.80 16.62
CA THR A 516 28.33 -10.97 16.64
C THR A 516 28.84 -11.86 17.76
N ASP A 517 28.00 -12.15 18.75
CA ASP A 517 28.29 -13.17 19.74
C ASP A 517 28.25 -14.53 19.06
N GLU A 518 29.35 -15.24 19.15
CA GLU A 518 29.53 -16.56 18.53
C GLU A 518 28.77 -17.70 19.23
N ASN A 519 28.07 -17.44 20.31
CA ASN A 519 27.29 -18.47 21.01
C ASN A 519 25.89 -17.93 21.31
N GLY A 520 24.91 -18.44 20.55
CA GLY A 520 23.50 -18.08 20.63
C GLY A 520 22.76 -18.72 21.80
N ASP A 521 23.06 -18.40 23.05
CA ASP A 521 22.31 -18.87 24.21
C ASP A 521 21.57 -17.75 24.93
N LEU A 522 20.33 -18.04 25.25
CA LEU A 522 19.25 -17.18 25.71
C LEU A 522 18.83 -17.48 27.13
N TYR A 523 18.44 -16.45 27.86
CA TYR A 523 17.74 -16.58 29.15
C TYR A 523 16.27 -16.17 29.02
N GLU A 524 15.40 -16.97 29.62
CA GLU A 524 13.95 -16.78 29.75
C GLU A 524 13.62 -15.83 30.89
N THR A 525 12.58 -14.95 30.72
CA THR A 525 11.63 -14.61 31.80
C THR A 525 10.40 -13.85 31.30
N ASP A 526 9.32 -14.33 31.76
CA ASP A 526 7.98 -13.85 32.17
C ASP A 526 7.26 -12.68 31.50
N SER A 527 5.99 -13.01 31.27
CA SER A 527 4.89 -12.32 30.62
C SER A 527 4.38 -11.09 31.38
N PHE A 528 4.21 -9.96 30.68
CA PHE A 528 3.28 -8.91 31.07
C PHE A 528 2.38 -8.50 29.89
N ILE A 529 1.09 -8.52 30.15
CA ILE A 529 0.00 -8.22 29.23
C ILE A 529 -0.15 -6.69 29.11
N TRP A 530 0.03 -6.15 27.93
CA TRP A 530 -0.40 -4.80 27.58
C TRP A 530 -1.86 -4.82 27.13
N ALA A 531 -2.77 -4.31 27.97
CA ALA A 531 -4.11 -3.92 27.55
C ALA A 531 -3.97 -2.62 26.72
N GLY A 532 -4.05 -2.71 25.41
CA GLY A 532 -3.93 -1.55 24.53
C GLY A 532 -3.57 -1.84 23.08
N ASP A 533 -3.58 -3.10 22.64
CA ASP A 533 -3.62 -3.41 21.20
C ASP A 533 -5.07 -3.18 20.70
N GLU A 534 -5.55 -1.93 20.73
CA GLU A 534 -6.54 -1.51 19.76
C GLU A 534 -5.92 -1.76 18.40
N LEU A 535 -6.57 -2.66 17.66
CA LEU A 535 -6.33 -2.92 16.25
C LEU A 535 -6.42 -1.61 15.49
N LEU A 536 -5.30 -0.88 15.46
CA LEU A 536 -5.16 0.22 14.55
C LEU A 536 -5.02 -0.37 13.16
N PHE A 537 -6.13 -0.45 12.49
CA PHE A 537 -6.19 -0.33 11.05
C PHE A 537 -5.67 1.08 10.67
N SER A 538 -4.41 1.38 10.95
CA SER A 538 -3.75 2.36 10.14
C SER A 538 -3.68 1.70 8.77
N ASN A 539 -4.59 2.09 7.89
CA ASN A 539 -4.32 2.07 6.47
C ASN A 539 -2.96 2.73 6.34
N GLY A 540 -1.92 1.91 6.35
CA GLY A 540 -0.66 2.33 5.83
C GLY A 540 -0.93 2.66 4.38
N SER A 541 -1.23 3.92 4.11
CA SER A 541 -0.91 4.55 2.85
C SER A 541 0.61 4.60 2.79
N GLY A 542 1.21 3.42 2.82
CA GLY A 542 2.51 3.21 2.26
C GLY A 542 2.30 3.43 0.78
N SER A 543 2.77 4.56 0.30
CA SER A 543 3.06 4.78 -1.09
C SER A 543 4.22 3.84 -1.49
N ASP A 544 3.98 2.54 -1.43
CA ASP A 544 4.67 1.59 -2.26
C ASP A 544 3.94 1.72 -3.60
N ASP A 545 4.52 2.58 -4.46
CA ASP A 545 4.21 2.70 -5.87
C ASP A 545 4.46 1.34 -6.57
N ASP A 546 3.66 0.32 -6.27
CA ASP A 546 3.40 -0.80 -7.15
C ASP A 546 2.36 -0.31 -8.17
N ASP A 547 2.84 0.60 -9.07
CA ASP A 547 2.18 0.95 -10.32
C ASP A 547 2.11 -0.31 -11.22
N ASN A 548 1.31 -1.31 -10.83
CA ASN A 548 0.74 -2.31 -11.72
C ASN A 548 -0.63 -1.82 -12.19
N ASP A 549 -0.67 -0.59 -12.67
CA ASP A 549 -1.78 -0.08 -13.49
C ASP A 549 -1.52 -0.47 -14.95
N ASP A 550 -1.69 -1.76 -15.26
CA ASP A 550 -1.95 -2.22 -16.62
C ASP A 550 -3.44 -1.92 -16.95
N TRP A 551 -3.67 -0.74 -17.51
CA TRP A 551 -4.90 -0.33 -18.22
C TRP A 551 -4.67 -0.30 -19.72
#